data_9e89cbf4fbf63617ef6ca5f2c1f668cc
#
_entry.id   9e89cbf4fbf63617ef6ca5f2c1f668cc
#
_cell.length_a   1.000
_cell.length_b   1.000
_cell.length_c   1.000
_cell.angle_alpha   90.00
_cell.angle_beta   90.00
_cell.angle_gamma   90.00
#
_symmetry.space_group_name_H-M   'P 1'
#
loop_
_entity.id
_entity.type
_entity.pdbx_description
1 polymer ?
#
loop_
_entity_poly.entity_id
_entity_poly.type
_entity_poly.pdbx_seq_one_letter_code
_entity_poly.pdbx_strand_id
1 'polypeptide(L)'
;MALPRKLLQAIKPQASRFFPQPAEMLKGKRVIVTGASTGIGEQIAYHLARMGSHLLITARTEAQLQQVVAQCLELGAASARYINGSMEDMKFAQAVVKKAEELWGSLDMLILNHIGKSYFNYFDWDIRHVQKLMDINFLSYVTMTISALPMLKNSGGSIVVVSSMAGKIGFPFTVTYSATKFALHGFFSSLRQEFVMQNTNVSITLCILGLINTESAMKAVSGRFTSPPAPKEECALEIIKGGALRQREVYYRYMDTKIFTVLRDWAPEFIDYLIRKNYNMDNLKQD
;
A
#
# COMPACT_ATOMS: atom_id res chain seq x y z
N MET A 1 -10.07 15.36 -29.24
CA MET A 1 -9.81 14.49 -30.40
C MET A 1 -9.28 13.16 -29.89
N ALA A 2 -10.12 12.13 -29.82
CA ALA A 2 -9.74 10.82 -29.26
C ALA A 2 -8.98 10.01 -30.32
N LEU A 3 -7.82 9.48 -29.98
CA LEU A 3 -7.06 8.57 -30.84
C LEU A 3 -7.90 7.32 -31.20
N PRO A 4 -7.91 6.88 -32.48
CA PRO A 4 -8.68 5.71 -32.89
C PRO A 4 -8.28 4.45 -32.10
N ARG A 5 -9.24 3.65 -31.62
CA ARG A 5 -9.03 2.40 -30.86
C ARG A 5 -8.02 1.44 -31.52
N LYS A 6 -7.95 1.40 -32.85
CA LYS A 6 -6.97 0.58 -33.60
C LYS A 6 -5.51 1.02 -33.41
N LEU A 7 -5.27 2.35 -33.23
CA LEU A 7 -3.92 2.88 -32.98
C LEU A 7 -3.46 2.53 -31.55
N LEU A 8 -4.37 2.59 -30.57
CA LEU A 8 -4.09 2.18 -29.19
C LEU A 8 -3.81 0.66 -29.06
N GLN A 9 -4.42 -0.17 -29.90
CA GLN A 9 -4.15 -1.62 -29.95
C GLN A 9 -2.82 -1.95 -30.64
N ALA A 10 -2.37 -1.15 -31.58
CA ALA A 10 -1.09 -1.36 -32.29
C ALA A 10 0.12 -0.88 -31.46
N ILE A 11 -0.06 0.09 -30.56
CA ILE A 11 1.01 0.64 -29.71
C ILE A 11 1.31 -0.26 -28.50
N LYS A 12 0.31 -1.00 -27.97
CA LYS A 12 0.47 -1.88 -26.80
C LYS A 12 1.53 -2.99 -26.96
N PRO A 13 1.65 -3.70 -28.09
CA PRO A 13 2.66 -4.76 -28.24
C PRO A 13 4.09 -4.24 -28.43
N GLN A 14 4.28 -3.02 -28.94
CA GLN A 14 5.61 -2.47 -29.18
C GLN A 14 6.22 -1.81 -27.94
N ALA A 15 5.41 -1.15 -27.12
CA ALA A 15 5.89 -0.58 -25.86
C ALA A 15 6.33 -1.65 -24.85
N SER A 16 5.73 -2.85 -24.87
CA SER A 16 6.11 -3.97 -24.01
C SER A 16 7.46 -4.60 -24.34
N ARG A 17 8.02 -4.34 -25.53
CA ARG A 17 9.35 -4.86 -25.93
C ARG A 17 10.52 -4.01 -25.42
N PHE A 18 10.27 -2.79 -24.96
CA PHE A 18 11.32 -1.88 -24.49
C PHE A 18 11.46 -1.81 -22.97
N PHE A 19 10.49 -2.33 -22.22
CA PHE A 19 10.57 -2.38 -20.75
C PHE A 19 10.41 -3.82 -20.28
N PRO A 20 11.29 -4.31 -19.38
CA PRO A 20 11.15 -5.64 -18.83
C PRO A 20 9.80 -5.78 -18.13
N GLN A 21 9.16 -6.95 -18.34
CA GLN A 21 7.87 -7.21 -17.68
C GLN A 21 8.08 -7.30 -16.16
N PRO A 22 7.18 -6.75 -15.33
CA PRO A 22 7.29 -6.82 -13.88
C PRO A 22 7.51 -8.25 -13.35
N ALA A 23 6.97 -9.26 -14.03
CA ALA A 23 7.17 -10.65 -13.68
C ALA A 23 8.64 -11.09 -13.81
N GLU A 24 9.33 -10.65 -14.85
CA GLU A 24 10.77 -10.95 -15.05
C GLU A 24 11.64 -10.21 -14.04
N MET A 25 11.26 -8.96 -13.69
CA MET A 25 11.99 -8.14 -12.73
C MET A 25 11.91 -8.68 -11.30
N LEU A 26 10.84 -9.39 -10.96
CA LEU A 26 10.53 -9.84 -9.59
C LEU A 26 10.84 -11.33 -9.37
N LYS A 27 11.22 -12.07 -10.41
CA LYS A 27 11.64 -13.47 -10.28
C LYS A 27 12.88 -13.58 -9.38
N GLY A 28 12.79 -14.42 -8.35
CA GLY A 28 13.87 -14.63 -7.38
C GLY A 28 14.11 -13.44 -6.42
N LYS A 29 13.30 -12.39 -6.47
CA LYS A 29 13.40 -11.22 -5.56
C LYS A 29 12.86 -11.54 -4.17
N ARG A 30 13.52 -11.02 -3.15
CA ARG A 30 13.21 -11.20 -1.73
C ARG A 30 12.31 -10.05 -1.29
N VAL A 31 11.08 -10.38 -0.91
CA VAL A 31 10.05 -9.38 -0.64
C VAL A 31 9.41 -9.60 0.72
N ILE A 32 9.34 -8.54 1.53
CA ILE A 32 8.50 -8.49 2.72
C ILE A 32 7.16 -7.85 2.35
N VAL A 33 6.04 -8.49 2.72
CA VAL A 33 4.69 -7.94 2.57
C VAL A 33 4.00 -7.88 3.92
N THR A 34 3.64 -6.69 4.37
CA THR A 34 2.94 -6.50 5.64
C THR A 34 1.42 -6.40 5.45
N GLY A 35 0.65 -6.83 6.45
CA GLY A 35 -0.82 -6.89 6.34
C GLY A 35 -1.30 -7.85 5.27
N ALA A 36 -0.65 -9.02 5.17
CA ALA A 36 -0.81 -9.93 4.04
C ALA A 36 -1.79 -11.09 4.32
N SER A 37 -2.52 -11.09 5.43
CA SER A 37 -3.48 -12.16 5.75
C SER A 37 -4.79 -12.05 4.96
N THR A 38 -5.14 -10.87 4.45
CA THR A 38 -6.39 -10.62 3.72
C THR A 38 -6.25 -9.42 2.77
N GLY A 39 -7.22 -9.23 1.89
CA GLY A 39 -7.41 -8.01 1.11
C GLY A 39 -6.29 -7.72 0.11
N ILE A 40 -5.78 -6.49 0.09
CA ILE A 40 -4.75 -6.04 -0.86
C ILE A 40 -3.43 -6.79 -0.61
N GLY A 41 -3.01 -6.94 0.65
CA GLY A 41 -1.75 -7.59 1.01
C GLY A 41 -1.70 -9.07 0.64
N GLU A 42 -2.80 -9.79 0.79
CA GLU A 42 -2.99 -11.16 0.31
C GLU A 42 -2.82 -11.25 -1.22
N GLN A 43 -3.48 -10.36 -1.97
CA GLN A 43 -3.37 -10.34 -3.43
C GLN A 43 -1.96 -9.94 -3.90
N ILE A 44 -1.29 -9.03 -3.19
CA ILE A 44 0.12 -8.73 -3.43
C ILE A 44 0.97 -10.00 -3.28
N ALA A 45 0.79 -10.76 -2.20
CA ALA A 45 1.52 -12.00 -1.98
C ALA A 45 1.28 -13.02 -3.11
N TYR A 46 0.03 -13.19 -3.55
CA TYR A 46 -0.32 -14.10 -4.65
C TYR A 46 0.26 -13.67 -6.00
N HIS A 47 0.26 -12.39 -6.33
CA HIS A 47 0.89 -11.91 -7.56
C HIS A 47 2.41 -12.10 -7.54
N LEU A 48 3.07 -11.77 -6.44
CA LEU A 48 4.52 -11.98 -6.28
C LEU A 48 4.89 -13.47 -6.33
N ALA A 49 4.05 -14.35 -5.76
CA ALA A 49 4.20 -15.79 -5.84
C ALA A 49 4.21 -16.28 -7.31
N ARG A 50 3.21 -15.84 -8.12
CA ARG A 50 3.17 -16.16 -9.56
C ARG A 50 4.37 -15.64 -10.35
N MET A 51 5.03 -14.59 -9.84
CA MET A 51 6.26 -14.05 -10.42
C MET A 51 7.53 -14.75 -9.92
N GLY A 52 7.41 -15.77 -9.07
CA GLY A 52 8.53 -16.55 -8.56
C GLY A 52 9.41 -15.85 -7.55
N SER A 53 8.85 -14.95 -6.74
CA SER A 53 9.56 -14.23 -5.66
C SER A 53 9.75 -15.09 -4.42
N HIS A 54 10.72 -14.74 -3.56
CA HIS A 54 10.84 -15.20 -2.19
C HIS A 54 10.02 -14.28 -1.28
N LEU A 55 9.13 -14.84 -0.47
CA LEU A 55 8.16 -14.08 0.31
C LEU A 55 8.34 -14.28 1.82
N LEU A 56 8.37 -13.17 2.56
CA LEU A 56 8.12 -13.14 4.00
C LEU A 56 6.89 -12.27 4.23
N ILE A 57 5.79 -12.90 4.65
CA ILE A 57 4.53 -12.20 4.89
C ILE A 57 4.25 -12.05 6.38
N THR A 58 3.57 -10.98 6.76
CA THR A 58 3.24 -10.75 8.17
C THR A 58 1.85 -10.14 8.35
N ALA A 59 1.17 -10.59 9.39
CA ALA A 59 -0.10 -10.05 9.91
C ALA A 59 -0.34 -10.60 11.33
N ARG A 60 -1.49 -10.27 11.93
CA ARG A 60 -1.85 -10.70 13.28
C ARG A 60 -2.38 -12.13 13.35
N THR A 61 -3.14 -12.57 12.35
CA THR A 61 -3.88 -13.84 12.36
C THR A 61 -3.04 -14.93 11.72
N GLU A 62 -2.49 -15.80 12.55
CA GLU A 62 -1.58 -16.86 12.11
C GLU A 62 -2.25 -17.84 11.14
N ALA A 63 -3.44 -18.33 11.46
CA ALA A 63 -4.15 -19.29 10.61
C ALA A 63 -4.37 -18.78 9.18
N GLN A 64 -4.70 -17.50 9.02
CA GLN A 64 -4.82 -16.89 7.68
C GLN A 64 -3.46 -16.79 6.98
N LEU A 65 -2.37 -16.45 7.69
CA LEU A 65 -1.04 -16.41 7.11
C LEU A 65 -0.57 -17.78 6.63
N GLN A 66 -0.89 -18.85 7.37
CA GLN A 66 -0.60 -20.24 6.96
C GLN A 66 -1.30 -20.58 5.65
N GLN A 67 -2.58 -20.22 5.50
CA GLN A 67 -3.33 -20.40 4.26
C GLN A 67 -2.71 -19.63 3.09
N VAL A 68 -2.36 -18.36 3.32
CA VAL A 68 -1.73 -17.52 2.27
C VAL A 68 -0.36 -18.07 1.87
N VAL A 69 0.46 -18.54 2.81
CA VAL A 69 1.75 -19.18 2.50
C VAL A 69 1.57 -20.45 1.66
N ALA A 70 0.64 -21.33 2.05
CA ALA A 70 0.34 -22.55 1.30
C ALA A 70 -0.06 -22.20 -0.15
N GLN A 71 -0.98 -21.26 -0.31
CA GLN A 71 -1.42 -20.79 -1.63
C GLN A 71 -0.29 -20.13 -2.42
N CYS A 72 0.60 -19.36 -1.79
CA CYS A 72 1.76 -18.77 -2.47
C CYS A 72 2.72 -19.85 -3.01
N LEU A 73 2.95 -20.93 -2.27
CA LEU A 73 3.78 -22.05 -2.74
C LEU A 73 3.16 -22.74 -3.95
N GLU A 74 1.84 -23.01 -3.92
CA GLU A 74 1.09 -23.57 -5.05
C GLU A 74 1.12 -22.66 -6.29
N LEU A 75 1.12 -21.34 -6.10
CA LEU A 75 1.19 -20.34 -7.17
C LEU A 75 2.59 -20.17 -7.76
N GLY A 76 3.62 -20.82 -7.22
CA GLY A 76 4.98 -20.82 -7.76
C GLY A 76 5.96 -19.86 -7.09
N ALA A 77 5.70 -19.42 -5.85
CA ALA A 77 6.70 -18.68 -5.09
C ALA A 77 8.01 -19.48 -4.96
N ALA A 78 9.15 -18.82 -5.12
CA ALA A 78 10.45 -19.46 -4.91
C ALA A 78 10.64 -19.94 -3.45
N SER A 79 10.07 -19.19 -2.51
CA SER A 79 9.82 -19.60 -1.13
C SER A 79 8.75 -18.70 -0.53
N ALA A 80 8.00 -19.20 0.47
CA ALA A 80 7.07 -18.39 1.24
C ALA A 80 7.20 -18.76 2.72
N ARG A 81 7.28 -17.74 3.56
CA ARG A 81 7.36 -17.85 5.02
C ARG A 81 6.49 -16.77 5.64
N TYR A 82 6.12 -16.93 6.90
CA TYR A 82 5.40 -15.92 7.65
C TYR A 82 5.99 -15.70 9.04
N ILE A 83 5.64 -14.56 9.60
CA ILE A 83 5.82 -14.24 11.02
C ILE A 83 4.57 -13.46 11.47
N ASN A 84 3.91 -13.91 12.54
CA ASN A 84 2.68 -13.31 13.03
C ASN A 84 2.93 -12.43 14.25
N GLY A 85 2.24 -11.29 14.31
CA GLY A 85 2.30 -10.36 15.42
C GLY A 85 1.65 -9.02 15.11
N SER A 86 1.74 -8.09 16.05
CA SER A 86 1.13 -6.77 15.94
C SER A 86 2.17 -5.71 15.58
N MET A 87 1.87 -4.89 14.59
CA MET A 87 2.67 -3.70 14.22
C MET A 87 2.48 -2.52 15.21
N GLU A 88 1.71 -2.67 16.25
CA GLU A 88 1.67 -1.79 17.41
C GLU A 88 2.96 -1.96 18.27
N ASP A 89 3.58 -3.13 18.21
CA ASP A 89 4.87 -3.40 18.85
C ASP A 89 6.03 -3.11 17.90
N MET A 90 6.79 -2.07 18.19
CA MET A 90 7.95 -1.68 17.38
C MET A 90 9.06 -2.73 17.41
N LYS A 91 9.20 -3.52 18.49
CA LYS A 91 10.15 -4.65 18.55
C LYS A 91 9.74 -5.74 17.57
N PHE A 92 8.43 -6.01 17.45
CA PHE A 92 7.92 -6.94 16.44
C PHE A 92 8.19 -6.43 15.03
N ALA A 93 7.95 -5.14 14.75
CA ALA A 93 8.26 -4.53 13.44
C ALA A 93 9.74 -4.71 13.06
N GLN A 94 10.66 -4.55 14.01
CA GLN A 94 12.10 -4.84 13.82
C GLN A 94 12.36 -6.34 13.60
N ALA A 95 11.71 -7.20 14.38
CA ALA A 95 11.89 -8.66 14.28
C ALA A 95 11.48 -9.23 12.92
N VAL A 96 10.45 -8.65 12.26
CA VAL A 96 10.08 -9.01 10.87
C VAL A 96 11.24 -8.79 9.91
N VAL A 97 11.92 -7.65 10.00
CA VAL A 97 13.06 -7.32 9.13
C VAL A 97 14.26 -8.19 9.45
N LYS A 98 14.55 -8.40 10.74
CA LYS A 98 15.59 -9.32 11.19
C LYS A 98 15.36 -10.74 10.68
N LYS A 99 14.11 -11.19 10.67
CA LYS A 99 13.76 -12.50 10.10
C LYS A 99 14.09 -12.61 8.61
N ALA A 100 13.88 -11.56 7.83
CA ALA A 100 14.28 -11.53 6.41
C ALA A 100 15.82 -11.56 6.26
N GLU A 101 16.55 -10.88 7.13
CA GLU A 101 18.02 -10.92 7.17
C GLU A 101 18.52 -12.34 7.49
N GLU A 102 17.94 -13.01 8.48
CA GLU A 102 18.26 -14.41 8.82
C GLU A 102 17.98 -15.38 7.67
N LEU A 103 16.90 -15.17 6.93
CA LEU A 103 16.49 -16.06 5.83
C LEU A 103 17.32 -15.84 4.55
N TRP A 104 17.71 -14.61 4.26
CA TRP A 104 18.21 -14.24 2.94
C TRP A 104 19.49 -13.40 2.95
N GLY A 105 19.88 -12.82 4.08
CA GLY A 105 21.01 -11.90 4.19
C GLY A 105 20.84 -10.61 3.39
N SER A 106 19.71 -10.42 2.71
CA SER A 106 19.45 -9.27 1.84
C SER A 106 17.94 -9.11 1.60
N LEU A 107 17.50 -7.94 1.11
CA LEU A 107 16.11 -7.62 0.83
C LEU A 107 16.02 -6.78 -0.45
N ASP A 108 15.16 -7.15 -1.38
CA ASP A 108 14.98 -6.43 -2.65
C ASP A 108 13.77 -5.47 -2.60
N MET A 109 12.70 -5.83 -1.86
CA MET A 109 11.52 -4.97 -1.78
C MET A 109 10.84 -5.08 -0.40
N LEU A 110 10.51 -3.92 0.18
CA LEU A 110 9.73 -3.81 1.40
C LEU A 110 8.37 -3.19 1.06
N ILE A 111 7.28 -3.97 1.20
CA ILE A 111 5.90 -3.50 0.95
C ILE A 111 5.19 -3.28 2.28
N LEU A 112 4.99 -2.01 2.62
CA LEU A 112 4.33 -1.54 3.82
C LEU A 112 2.85 -1.30 3.50
N ASN A 113 1.98 -2.28 3.89
CA ASN A 113 0.56 -2.29 3.53
C ASN A 113 -0.37 -2.42 4.74
N HIS A 114 0.14 -2.83 5.91
CA HIS A 114 -0.69 -3.03 7.09
C HIS A 114 -1.36 -1.75 7.59
N ILE A 115 -2.53 -1.90 8.23
CA ILE A 115 -3.26 -0.81 8.88
C ILE A 115 -3.85 -1.26 10.22
N GLY A 116 -3.97 -0.33 11.15
CA GLY A 116 -4.77 -0.47 12.36
C GLY A 116 -6.27 -0.36 12.06
N LYS A 117 -7.09 -0.89 12.97
CA LYS A 117 -8.54 -0.74 12.90
C LYS A 117 -8.90 0.74 13.08
N SER A 118 -9.47 1.35 12.06
CA SER A 118 -10.00 2.70 12.11
C SER A 118 -11.53 2.65 12.14
N TYR A 119 -12.12 3.51 12.94
CA TYR A 119 -13.56 3.69 12.98
C TYR A 119 -13.97 4.72 11.92
N PHE A 120 -15.02 4.42 11.17
CA PHE A 120 -15.59 5.33 10.18
C PHE A 120 -16.78 6.06 10.80
N ASN A 121 -16.47 6.96 11.75
CA ASN A 121 -17.42 7.72 12.56
C ASN A 121 -16.93 9.15 12.79
N TYR A 122 -17.77 10.00 13.37
CA TYR A 122 -17.34 11.28 13.91
C TYR A 122 -16.15 11.09 14.86
N PHE A 123 -15.29 12.08 14.93
CA PHE A 123 -14.12 12.01 15.81
C PHE A 123 -14.57 11.90 17.27
N ASP A 124 -14.08 10.89 17.97
CA ASP A 124 -14.47 10.51 19.32
C ASP A 124 -13.65 11.19 20.43
N TRP A 125 -12.69 12.07 20.03
CA TRP A 125 -11.78 12.80 20.92
C TRP A 125 -10.88 11.89 21.78
N ASP A 126 -10.72 10.62 21.43
CA ASP A 126 -9.83 9.69 22.12
C ASP A 126 -8.40 9.77 21.61
N ILE A 127 -7.54 10.44 22.39
CA ILE A 127 -6.11 10.57 22.06
C ILE A 127 -5.38 9.23 22.04
N ARG A 128 -5.81 8.24 22.83
CA ARG A 128 -5.20 6.91 22.83
C ARG A 128 -5.45 6.18 21.52
N HIS A 129 -6.62 6.34 20.93
CA HIS A 129 -6.91 5.83 19.60
C HIS A 129 -6.05 6.50 18.52
N VAL A 130 -5.84 7.82 18.62
CA VAL A 130 -4.93 8.56 17.74
C VAL A 130 -3.50 8.02 17.85
N GLN A 131 -2.97 7.90 19.06
CA GLN A 131 -1.63 7.35 19.32
C GLN A 131 -1.49 5.94 18.74
N LYS A 132 -2.42 5.05 19.07
CA LYS A 132 -2.42 3.67 18.57
C LYS A 132 -2.38 3.58 17.03
N LEU A 133 -3.19 4.41 16.34
CA LEU A 133 -3.16 4.43 14.88
C LEU A 133 -1.88 5.04 14.33
N MET A 134 -1.32 6.06 14.99
CA MET A 134 0.00 6.60 14.62
C MET A 134 1.09 5.54 14.78
N ASP A 135 1.09 4.77 15.86
CA ASP A 135 2.03 3.69 16.08
C ASP A 135 1.95 2.64 14.95
N ILE A 136 0.74 2.16 14.66
CA ILE A 136 0.55 1.09 13.66
C ILE A 136 0.75 1.60 12.23
N ASN A 137 0.14 2.73 11.85
CA ASN A 137 0.07 3.15 10.45
C ASN A 137 1.24 4.02 10.00
N PHE A 138 2.04 4.55 10.95
CA PHE A 138 3.14 5.46 10.66
C PHE A 138 4.45 5.03 11.32
N LEU A 139 4.53 4.96 12.66
CA LEU A 139 5.80 4.69 13.34
C LEU A 139 6.36 3.29 13.02
N SER A 140 5.50 2.29 12.89
CA SER A 140 5.95 0.96 12.49
C SER A 140 6.50 0.93 11.04
N TYR A 141 5.92 1.72 10.12
CA TYR A 141 6.44 1.90 8.76
C TYR A 141 7.85 2.51 8.79
N VAL A 142 8.04 3.53 9.62
CA VAL A 142 9.36 4.18 9.82
C VAL A 142 10.33 3.18 10.43
N THR A 143 9.94 2.47 11.49
CA THR A 143 10.76 1.45 12.18
C THR A 143 11.21 0.35 11.22
N MET A 144 10.30 -0.21 10.42
CA MET A 144 10.65 -1.22 9.42
C MET A 144 11.58 -0.66 8.34
N THR A 145 11.35 0.58 7.91
CA THR A 145 12.20 1.26 6.92
C THR A 145 13.63 1.40 7.44
N ILE A 146 13.80 1.93 8.67
CA ILE A 146 15.12 2.08 9.30
C ILE A 146 15.85 0.73 9.38
N SER A 147 15.16 -0.30 9.86
CA SER A 147 15.73 -1.65 10.02
C SER A 147 16.09 -2.29 8.68
N ALA A 148 15.30 -2.08 7.63
CA ALA A 148 15.52 -2.68 6.32
C ALA A 148 16.52 -1.92 5.45
N LEU A 149 16.81 -0.66 5.77
CA LEU A 149 17.61 0.22 4.92
C LEU A 149 19.00 -0.31 4.59
N PRO A 150 19.78 -0.95 5.50
CA PRO A 150 21.07 -1.52 5.15
C PRO A 150 20.98 -2.57 4.03
N MET A 151 20.05 -3.53 4.14
CA MET A 151 19.85 -4.56 3.13
C MET A 151 19.34 -3.96 1.80
N LEU A 152 18.43 -2.98 1.85
CA LEU A 152 17.90 -2.31 0.66
C LEU A 152 18.97 -1.46 -0.05
N LYS A 153 19.89 -0.81 0.68
CA LYS A 153 21.03 -0.11 0.09
C LYS A 153 21.96 -1.05 -0.66
N ASN A 154 22.26 -2.21 -0.06
CA ASN A 154 23.15 -3.21 -0.69
C ASN A 154 22.55 -3.82 -1.96
N SER A 155 21.23 -4.04 -2.00
CA SER A 155 20.55 -4.62 -3.15
C SER A 155 20.11 -3.59 -4.21
N GLY A 156 20.18 -2.30 -3.91
CA GLY A 156 19.54 -1.26 -4.72
C GLY A 156 18.02 -1.40 -4.73
N GLY A 157 17.42 -1.79 -3.60
CA GLY A 157 16.04 -2.21 -3.48
C GLY A 157 15.00 -1.11 -3.52
N SER A 158 13.76 -1.48 -3.17
CA SER A 158 12.58 -0.59 -3.24
C SER A 158 11.76 -0.64 -1.96
N ILE A 159 11.26 0.52 -1.53
CA ILE A 159 10.26 0.66 -0.47
C ILE A 159 8.93 1.05 -1.13
N VAL A 160 7.89 0.25 -0.91
CA VAL A 160 6.53 0.50 -1.43
C VAL A 160 5.62 0.80 -0.24
N VAL A 161 5.06 1.99 -0.22
CA VAL A 161 4.22 2.49 0.88
C VAL A 161 2.78 2.58 0.41
N VAL A 162 1.93 1.71 0.93
CA VAL A 162 0.50 1.74 0.62
C VAL A 162 -0.18 2.83 1.44
N SER A 163 -0.54 3.88 0.75
CA SER A 163 -1.25 5.04 1.29
C SER A 163 -2.68 5.11 0.75
N SER A 164 -3.29 6.27 0.80
CA SER A 164 -4.67 6.52 0.41
C SER A 164 -4.82 7.94 -0.13
N MET A 165 -5.90 8.21 -0.84
CA MET A 165 -6.38 9.58 -1.09
C MET A 165 -6.54 10.36 0.21
N ALA A 166 -6.92 9.68 1.30
CA ALA A 166 -7.00 10.26 2.64
C ALA A 166 -5.64 10.74 3.21
N GLY A 167 -4.54 10.48 2.52
CA GLY A 167 -3.21 11.08 2.78
C GLY A 167 -2.89 12.31 1.93
N LYS A 168 -3.79 12.70 1.05
CA LYS A 168 -3.69 13.90 0.19
C LYS A 168 -4.84 14.88 0.41
N ILE A 169 -6.02 14.36 0.78
CA ILE A 169 -7.25 15.11 0.98
C ILE A 169 -7.88 14.63 2.30
N GLY A 170 -8.44 15.54 3.09
CA GLY A 170 -9.22 15.19 4.28
C GLY A 170 -10.59 14.61 3.88
N PHE A 171 -10.96 13.47 4.49
CA PHE A 171 -12.27 12.87 4.30
C PHE A 171 -13.03 12.87 5.63
N PRO A 172 -14.34 13.16 5.63
CA PRO A 172 -15.19 13.00 6.82
C PRO A 172 -15.08 11.59 7.41
N PHE A 173 -15.23 11.46 8.71
CA PHE A 173 -15.23 10.20 9.46
C PHE A 173 -13.89 9.44 9.45
N THR A 174 -12.82 10.05 8.95
CA THR A 174 -11.50 9.41 8.85
C THR A 174 -10.38 10.26 9.48
N VAL A 175 -10.69 11.12 10.44
CA VAL A 175 -9.75 12.12 10.99
C VAL A 175 -8.42 11.49 11.38
N THR A 176 -8.44 10.51 12.28
CA THR A 176 -7.22 9.83 12.75
C THR A 176 -6.53 9.05 11.64
N TYR A 177 -7.29 8.33 10.82
CA TYR A 177 -6.73 7.59 9.68
C TYR A 177 -6.07 8.53 8.67
N SER A 178 -6.75 9.62 8.30
CA SER A 178 -6.19 10.64 7.40
C SER A 178 -4.89 11.22 7.95
N ALA A 179 -4.84 11.58 9.23
CA ALA A 179 -3.62 12.10 9.86
C ALA A 179 -2.44 11.12 9.68
N THR A 180 -2.65 9.82 9.92
CA THR A 180 -1.57 8.82 9.72
C THR A 180 -1.12 8.72 8.26
N LYS A 181 -2.06 8.82 7.31
CA LYS A 181 -1.73 8.73 5.88
C LYS A 181 -1.04 10.00 5.37
N PHE A 182 -1.39 11.20 5.87
CA PHE A 182 -0.64 12.43 5.60
C PHE A 182 0.79 12.36 6.16
N ALA A 183 0.98 11.80 7.37
CA ALA A 183 2.30 11.60 7.95
C ALA A 183 3.19 10.74 7.04
N LEU A 184 2.67 9.66 6.43
CA LEU A 184 3.40 8.85 5.46
C LEU A 184 3.86 9.69 4.26
N HIS A 185 3.00 10.55 3.71
CA HIS A 185 3.36 11.38 2.57
C HIS A 185 4.46 12.37 2.92
N GLY A 186 4.37 13.06 4.06
CA GLY A 186 5.41 13.98 4.53
C GLY A 186 6.75 13.26 4.69
N PHE A 187 6.76 12.19 5.49
CA PHE A 187 7.98 11.44 5.80
C PHE A 187 8.65 10.84 4.55
N PHE A 188 7.93 10.03 3.79
CA PHE A 188 8.54 9.30 2.67
C PHE A 188 8.86 10.20 1.47
N SER A 189 8.16 11.33 1.29
CA SER A 189 8.53 12.30 0.26
C SER A 189 9.83 13.02 0.61
N SER A 190 10.02 13.42 1.87
CA SER A 190 11.25 14.05 2.34
C SER A 190 12.42 13.07 2.29
N LEU A 191 12.24 11.85 2.82
CA LEU A 191 13.26 10.80 2.79
C LEU A 191 13.75 10.48 1.37
N ARG A 192 12.85 10.49 0.39
CA ARG A 192 13.21 10.31 -1.03
C ARG A 192 14.17 11.40 -1.52
N GLN A 193 13.97 12.66 -1.10
CA GLN A 193 14.88 13.75 -1.48
C GLN A 193 16.25 13.54 -0.85
N GLU A 194 16.29 13.14 0.41
CA GLU A 194 17.56 12.83 1.09
C GLU A 194 18.31 11.66 0.42
N PHE A 195 17.60 10.62 -0.03
CA PHE A 195 18.22 9.52 -0.78
C PHE A 195 18.86 10.01 -2.08
N VAL A 196 18.22 10.93 -2.79
CA VAL A 196 18.79 11.54 -4.00
C VAL A 196 20.04 12.34 -3.65
N MET A 197 20.02 13.17 -2.60
CA MET A 197 21.17 13.97 -2.16
C MET A 197 22.35 13.11 -1.71
N GLN A 198 22.05 11.95 -1.11
CA GLN A 198 23.06 10.99 -0.64
C GLN A 198 23.50 9.98 -1.71
N ASN A 199 23.02 10.08 -2.94
CA ASN A 199 23.21 9.08 -4.01
C ASN A 199 22.85 7.64 -3.55
N THR A 200 21.85 7.52 -2.66
CA THR A 200 21.37 6.23 -2.17
C THR A 200 20.44 5.60 -3.21
N ASN A 201 20.84 4.44 -3.76
CA ASN A 201 20.06 3.73 -4.79
C ASN A 201 18.91 2.91 -4.19
N VAL A 202 18.06 3.52 -3.38
CA VAL A 202 16.82 2.92 -2.87
C VAL A 202 15.64 3.75 -3.37
N SER A 203 14.68 3.10 -4.04
CA SER A 203 13.48 3.80 -4.49
C SER A 203 12.38 3.80 -3.43
N ILE A 204 11.57 4.86 -3.41
CA ILE A 204 10.38 4.95 -2.57
C ILE A 204 9.18 5.22 -3.46
N THR A 205 8.20 4.30 -3.45
CA THR A 205 6.93 4.42 -4.18
C THR A 205 5.79 4.62 -3.20
N LEU A 206 5.08 5.75 -3.31
CA LEU A 206 3.85 6.02 -2.57
C LEU A 206 2.65 5.58 -3.42
N CYS A 207 1.80 4.68 -2.90
CA CYS A 207 0.61 4.21 -3.59
C CYS A 207 -0.64 4.90 -3.03
N ILE A 208 -1.26 5.75 -3.85
CA ILE A 208 -2.43 6.56 -3.49
C ILE A 208 -3.68 5.83 -3.99
N LEU A 209 -4.40 5.22 -3.06
CA LEU A 209 -5.56 4.38 -3.35
C LEU A 209 -6.86 5.09 -2.98
N GLY A 210 -7.91 4.89 -3.78
CA GLY A 210 -9.28 5.18 -3.43
C GLY A 210 -9.90 4.08 -2.56
N LEU A 211 -11.22 3.92 -2.63
CA LEU A 211 -11.93 2.82 -1.96
C LEU A 211 -11.70 1.51 -2.71
N ILE A 212 -11.14 0.53 -2.03
CA ILE A 212 -10.84 -0.80 -2.58
C ILE A 212 -11.77 -1.84 -1.95
N ASN A 213 -12.26 -2.78 -2.76
CA ASN A 213 -13.15 -3.85 -2.34
C ASN A 213 -12.43 -4.89 -1.49
N THR A 214 -12.19 -4.55 -0.23
CA THR A 214 -11.70 -5.45 0.80
C THR A 214 -12.77 -5.62 1.87
N GLU A 215 -12.84 -6.77 2.51
CA GLU A 215 -13.82 -7.05 3.56
C GLU A 215 -13.77 -5.98 4.68
N SER A 216 -12.56 -5.62 5.12
CA SER A 216 -12.37 -4.61 6.18
C SER A 216 -12.83 -3.22 5.75
N ALA A 217 -12.57 -2.79 4.51
CA ALA A 217 -13.01 -1.50 4.01
C ALA A 217 -14.53 -1.46 3.84
N MET A 218 -15.13 -2.53 3.23
CA MET A 218 -16.57 -2.61 3.04
C MET A 218 -17.32 -2.61 4.39
N LYS A 219 -16.79 -3.33 5.38
CA LYS A 219 -17.34 -3.33 6.74
C LYS A 219 -17.21 -1.96 7.41
N ALA A 220 -16.10 -1.26 7.20
CA ALA A 220 -15.90 0.07 7.77
C ALA A 220 -16.84 1.12 7.18
N VAL A 221 -17.01 1.16 5.85
CA VAL A 221 -17.86 2.18 5.20
C VAL A 221 -19.36 1.84 5.27
N SER A 222 -19.73 0.57 5.43
CA SER A 222 -21.09 0.05 5.74
C SER A 222 -22.26 0.83 5.09
N GLY A 223 -22.24 0.99 3.74
CA GLY A 223 -23.30 1.71 3.00
C GLY A 223 -23.31 3.25 3.21
N ARG A 224 -22.36 3.79 3.95
CA ARG A 224 -22.23 5.24 4.18
C ARG A 224 -21.55 5.98 3.03
N PHE A 225 -20.92 5.26 2.12
CA PHE A 225 -20.21 5.83 0.97
C PHE A 225 -20.79 5.31 -0.33
N THR A 226 -21.12 6.21 -1.27
CA THR A 226 -21.90 5.89 -2.47
C THR A 226 -21.04 5.47 -3.66
N SER A 227 -19.74 5.82 -3.66
CA SER A 227 -18.84 5.46 -4.77
C SER A 227 -18.54 3.96 -4.80
N PRO A 228 -18.57 3.31 -5.97
CA PRO A 228 -18.29 1.89 -6.08
C PRO A 228 -16.81 1.59 -5.76
N PRO A 229 -16.55 0.53 -4.97
CA PRO A 229 -15.17 0.14 -4.65
C PRO A 229 -14.46 -0.43 -5.88
N ALA A 230 -13.14 -0.27 -5.92
CA ALA A 230 -12.31 -0.83 -6.99
C ALA A 230 -11.82 -2.25 -6.63
N PRO A 231 -11.54 -3.13 -7.62
CA PRO A 231 -11.09 -4.49 -7.39
C PRO A 231 -9.70 -4.53 -6.71
N LYS A 232 -9.55 -5.39 -5.70
CA LYS A 232 -8.32 -5.54 -4.91
C LYS A 232 -7.20 -6.22 -5.69
N GLU A 233 -7.54 -7.13 -6.61
CA GLU A 233 -6.60 -7.91 -7.42
C GLU A 233 -5.80 -7.01 -8.37
N GLU A 234 -6.50 -6.16 -9.12
CA GLU A 234 -5.88 -5.19 -10.02
C GLU A 234 -5.09 -4.14 -9.25
N CYS A 235 -5.64 -3.67 -8.13
CA CYS A 235 -4.96 -2.72 -7.24
C CYS A 235 -3.62 -3.28 -6.76
N ALA A 236 -3.58 -4.53 -6.30
CA ALA A 236 -2.38 -5.21 -5.87
C ALA A 236 -1.32 -5.30 -6.98
N LEU A 237 -1.75 -5.62 -8.20
CA LEU A 237 -0.85 -5.70 -9.34
C LEU A 237 -0.24 -4.33 -9.69
N GLU A 238 -1.03 -3.25 -9.65
CA GLU A 238 -0.53 -1.89 -9.92
C GLU A 238 0.45 -1.41 -8.82
N ILE A 239 0.22 -1.76 -7.56
CA ILE A 239 1.17 -1.50 -6.46
C ILE A 239 2.52 -2.17 -6.73
N ILE A 240 2.51 -3.45 -7.10
CA ILE A 240 3.72 -4.22 -7.41
C ILE A 240 4.45 -3.62 -8.61
N LYS A 241 3.75 -3.32 -9.70
CA LYS A 241 4.31 -2.68 -10.89
C LYS A 241 4.98 -1.35 -10.54
N GLY A 242 4.31 -0.52 -9.75
CA GLY A 242 4.86 0.76 -9.31
C GLY A 242 6.18 0.60 -8.57
N GLY A 243 6.26 -0.36 -7.64
CA GLY A 243 7.48 -0.66 -6.90
C GLY A 243 8.59 -1.22 -7.79
N ALA A 244 8.29 -2.19 -8.68
CA ALA A 244 9.24 -2.79 -9.60
C ALA A 244 9.79 -1.77 -10.60
N LEU A 245 8.96 -0.90 -11.13
CA LEU A 245 9.32 0.18 -12.05
C LEU A 245 9.87 1.42 -11.34
N ARG A 246 10.04 1.37 -10.02
CA ARG A 246 10.59 2.46 -9.18
C ARG A 246 9.84 3.79 -9.36
N GLN A 247 8.53 3.73 -9.58
CA GLN A 247 7.70 4.91 -9.77
C GLN A 247 7.64 5.74 -8.48
N ARG A 248 7.64 7.06 -8.62
CA ARG A 248 7.53 7.97 -7.48
C ARG A 248 6.20 7.85 -6.74
N GLU A 249 5.11 7.79 -7.51
CA GLU A 249 3.74 7.68 -7.01
C GLU A 249 2.92 6.79 -7.95
N VAL A 250 2.06 5.96 -7.38
CA VAL A 250 1.05 5.17 -8.09
C VAL A 250 -0.32 5.68 -7.67
N TYR A 251 -1.13 6.07 -8.64
CA TYR A 251 -2.53 6.44 -8.43
C TYR A 251 -3.40 5.34 -9.03
N TYR A 252 -3.99 4.50 -8.20
CA TYR A 252 -4.87 3.45 -8.70
C TYR A 252 -6.24 4.01 -9.03
N ARG A 253 -6.75 3.70 -10.25
CA ARG A 253 -7.82 4.43 -10.93
C ARG A 253 -7.44 5.91 -11.07
N TYR A 254 -6.43 6.15 -11.90
CA TYR A 254 -5.75 7.44 -12.05
C TYR A 254 -6.71 8.63 -12.18
N MET A 255 -7.76 8.50 -13.01
CA MET A 255 -8.73 9.58 -13.23
C MET A 255 -9.52 9.92 -11.95
N ASP A 256 -9.89 8.89 -11.17
CA ASP A 256 -10.69 9.07 -9.96
C ASP A 256 -9.84 9.54 -8.76
N THR A 257 -8.52 9.30 -8.80
CA THR A 257 -7.65 9.61 -7.67
C THR A 257 -6.76 10.82 -7.96
N LYS A 258 -6.00 10.83 -9.06
CA LYS A 258 -5.05 11.91 -9.36
C LYS A 258 -5.74 13.22 -9.70
N ILE A 259 -6.75 13.18 -10.56
CA ILE A 259 -7.47 14.39 -10.97
C ILE A 259 -8.13 15.05 -9.76
N PHE A 260 -8.74 14.25 -8.89
CA PHE A 260 -9.38 14.76 -7.68
C PHE A 260 -8.37 15.47 -6.75
N THR A 261 -7.15 14.91 -6.60
CA THR A 261 -6.11 15.54 -5.78
C THR A 261 -5.59 16.86 -6.40
N VAL A 262 -5.49 16.94 -7.72
CA VAL A 262 -5.07 18.17 -8.41
C VAL A 262 -6.16 19.25 -8.33
N LEU A 263 -7.41 18.89 -8.58
CA LEU A 263 -8.54 19.82 -8.50
C LEU A 263 -8.73 20.39 -7.11
N ARG A 264 -8.42 19.62 -6.06
CA ARG A 264 -8.50 20.10 -4.68
C ARG A 264 -7.58 21.30 -4.43
N ASP A 265 -6.42 21.34 -5.03
CA ASP A 265 -5.49 22.46 -4.84
C ASP A 265 -5.95 23.75 -5.57
N TRP A 266 -6.82 23.61 -6.58
CA TRP A 266 -7.38 24.74 -7.34
C TRP A 266 -8.75 25.19 -6.83
N ALA A 267 -9.60 24.25 -6.40
CA ALA A 267 -10.97 24.51 -5.97
C ALA A 267 -11.31 23.70 -4.71
N PRO A 268 -10.65 23.98 -3.56
CA PRO A 268 -10.77 23.16 -2.36
C PRO A 268 -12.22 23.05 -1.86
N GLU A 269 -12.95 24.16 -1.77
CA GLU A 269 -14.33 24.19 -1.28
C GLU A 269 -15.28 23.35 -2.17
N PHE A 270 -15.08 23.40 -3.48
CA PHE A 270 -15.87 22.62 -4.43
C PHE A 270 -15.60 21.12 -4.27
N ILE A 271 -14.33 20.73 -4.11
CA ILE A 271 -13.97 19.32 -3.88
C ILE A 271 -14.49 18.85 -2.53
N ASP A 272 -14.38 19.65 -1.47
CA ASP A 272 -14.93 19.33 -0.16
C ASP A 272 -16.45 19.17 -0.20
N TYR A 273 -17.16 20.00 -0.99
CA TYR A 273 -18.58 19.85 -1.24
C TYR A 273 -18.90 18.51 -1.95
N LEU A 274 -18.16 18.17 -3.02
CA LEU A 274 -18.33 16.91 -3.72
C LEU A 274 -18.04 15.70 -2.82
N ILE A 275 -17.01 15.77 -1.99
CA ILE A 275 -16.68 14.72 -1.02
C ILE A 275 -17.88 14.51 -0.08
N ARG A 276 -18.39 15.56 0.54
CA ARG A 276 -19.54 15.46 1.48
C ARG A 276 -20.79 14.91 0.80
N LYS A 277 -21.02 15.23 -0.47
CA LYS A 277 -22.16 14.72 -1.24
C LYS A 277 -22.10 13.21 -1.51
N ASN A 278 -20.91 12.59 -1.45
CA ASN A 278 -20.72 11.16 -1.62
C ASN A 278 -21.02 10.34 -0.34
N TYR A 279 -21.49 10.99 0.73
CA TYR A 279 -21.86 10.32 1.98
C TYR A 279 -23.37 10.25 2.13
N ASN A 280 -23.88 9.08 2.51
CA ASN A 280 -25.28 8.92 2.93
C ASN A 280 -25.39 9.21 4.41
N MET A 281 -25.90 10.41 4.75
CA MET A 281 -26.01 10.89 6.12
C MET A 281 -27.12 10.18 6.92
N ASP A 282 -28.09 9.54 6.26
CA ASP A 282 -29.19 8.85 6.94
C ASP A 282 -28.69 7.59 7.68
N ASN A 283 -27.65 6.97 7.19
CA ASN A 283 -27.02 5.80 7.82
C ASN A 283 -26.08 6.16 9.00
N LEU A 284 -25.87 7.44 9.28
CA LEU A 284 -25.00 7.92 10.37
C LEU A 284 -25.78 8.20 11.67
N LYS A 285 -27.12 8.21 11.63
CA LYS A 285 -27.99 8.51 12.78
C LYS A 285 -28.40 7.28 13.60
N GLN A 286 -27.85 6.09 13.29
CA GLN A 286 -28.28 4.82 13.90
C GLN A 286 -27.28 4.20 14.88
N ASP A 287 -26.21 4.93 15.26
CA ASP A 287 -25.23 4.45 16.25
C ASP A 287 -25.26 5.31 17.52
#